data_e513007809980d73c60d836184c01aaf
#
_entry.id   e513007809980d73c60d836184c01aaf
#
_cell.length_a   1.000
_cell.length_b   1.000
_cell.length_c   1.000
_cell.angle_alpha   90.00
_cell.angle_beta   90.00
_cell.angle_gamma   90.00
#
_symmetry.space_group_name_H-M   'P 1'
#
loop_
_entity.id
_entity.type
_entity.pdbx_description
1 polymer ?
#
loop_
_entity_poly.entity_id
_entity_poly.type
_entity_poly.pdbx_seq_one_letter_code
_entity_poly.pdbx_strand_id
1 'polypeptide(L)'
;MSDRVIQEARQIAFCEGEFLIKALESEEELRQAYHLRHRVFAEKLKWVPERKDQLESDVYDAWSTSIGLFSSQQQLLGMVRMTPAPLPFMLESEFSGCLVGSHRVRKELDTAEITRLAVDPTITDRGLSAKLMRTIFKGMYHWTLANNIRYTYLVVESRLLRVVQWIGWPCHAIGAPVALPPADVLSVGALLDLDEFRSAAASKRPEMLEWLHTTEPATTEIVARA
;
A
#
# COMPACT_ATOMS: atom_id res chain seq x y z
N MET A 1 -7.81 13.21 -30.65
CA MET A 1 -7.95 12.91 -29.22
C MET A 1 -7.74 11.41 -29.12
N SER A 2 -6.58 10.99 -28.61
CA SER A 2 -6.25 9.56 -28.51
C SER A 2 -6.98 8.99 -27.30
N ASP A 3 -7.91 8.06 -27.52
CA ASP A 3 -8.49 7.23 -26.46
C ASP A 3 -7.36 6.42 -25.83
N ARG A 4 -6.78 6.96 -24.74
CA ARG A 4 -5.88 6.20 -23.89
C ARG A 4 -6.74 5.17 -23.17
N VAL A 5 -6.73 3.94 -23.67
CA VAL A 5 -7.28 2.80 -22.97
C VAL A 5 -6.57 2.73 -21.62
N ILE A 6 -7.29 3.01 -20.55
CA ILE A 6 -6.81 2.77 -19.18
C ILE A 6 -6.70 1.25 -19.10
N GLN A 7 -5.47 0.75 -19.11
CA GLN A 7 -5.23 -0.69 -19.01
C GLN A 7 -5.67 -1.13 -17.61
N GLU A 8 -6.58 -2.08 -17.56
CA GLU A 8 -7.02 -2.68 -16.30
C GLU A 8 -5.80 -3.27 -15.57
N ALA A 9 -5.67 -2.94 -14.27
CA ALA A 9 -4.53 -3.37 -13.49
C ALA A 9 -4.53 -4.90 -13.34
N ARG A 10 -3.37 -5.52 -13.58
CA ARG A 10 -3.19 -6.96 -13.39
C ARG A 10 -3.29 -7.31 -11.93
N GLN A 11 -4.10 -8.30 -11.63
CA GLN A 11 -4.32 -8.78 -10.27
C GLN A 11 -3.20 -9.73 -9.84
N ILE A 12 -3.00 -9.83 -8.54
CA ILE A 12 -2.04 -10.73 -7.92
C ILE A 12 -2.75 -11.64 -6.92
N ALA A 13 -2.26 -12.88 -6.79
CA ALA A 13 -2.63 -13.80 -5.72
C ALA A 13 -1.50 -14.80 -5.47
N PHE A 14 -1.05 -14.90 -4.22
CA PHE A 14 -0.02 -15.87 -3.79
C PHE A 14 -0.09 -16.10 -2.29
N CYS A 15 0.55 -17.17 -1.81
CA CYS A 15 0.69 -17.45 -0.40
C CYS A 15 2.10 -17.08 0.11
N GLU A 16 2.17 -16.67 1.38
CA GLU A 16 3.39 -16.51 2.15
C GLU A 16 3.20 -17.26 3.48
N GLY A 17 3.65 -18.50 3.50
CA GLY A 17 3.33 -19.44 4.58
C GLY A 17 1.81 -19.61 4.73
N GLU A 18 1.28 -19.29 5.92
CA GLU A 18 -0.14 -19.41 6.23
C GLU A 18 -1.04 -18.27 5.72
N PHE A 19 -0.44 -17.23 5.12
CA PHE A 19 -1.17 -16.04 4.70
C PHE A 19 -1.42 -16.05 3.20
N LEU A 20 -2.63 -15.64 2.81
CA LEU A 20 -2.99 -15.37 1.42
C LEU A 20 -2.91 -13.85 1.16
N ILE A 21 -2.15 -13.48 0.13
CA ILE A 21 -2.05 -12.11 -0.36
C ILE A 21 -2.72 -12.06 -1.72
N LYS A 22 -3.70 -11.18 -1.90
CA LYS A 22 -4.37 -11.01 -3.18
C LYS A 22 -4.97 -9.62 -3.35
N ALA A 23 -5.27 -9.26 -4.60
CA ALA A 23 -6.15 -8.14 -4.89
C ALA A 23 -7.56 -8.46 -4.40
N LEU A 24 -8.25 -7.45 -3.85
CA LEU A 24 -9.63 -7.58 -3.38
C LEU A 24 -10.57 -7.33 -4.55
N GLU A 25 -11.48 -8.28 -4.80
CA GLU A 25 -12.38 -8.25 -5.95
C GLU A 25 -13.86 -8.33 -5.56
N SER A 26 -14.17 -9.08 -4.50
CA SER A 26 -15.56 -9.24 -4.06
C SER A 26 -16.02 -8.07 -3.18
N GLU A 27 -17.35 -7.81 -3.19
CA GLU A 27 -17.94 -6.80 -2.32
C GLU A 27 -17.68 -7.08 -0.83
N GLU A 28 -17.68 -8.36 -0.45
CA GLU A 28 -17.40 -8.77 0.94
C GLU A 28 -15.95 -8.46 1.34
N GLU A 29 -14.98 -8.75 0.48
CA GLU A 29 -13.56 -8.42 0.74
C GLU A 29 -13.34 -6.92 0.84
N LEU A 30 -13.93 -6.15 -0.07
CA LEU A 30 -13.87 -4.69 -0.03
C LEU A 30 -14.54 -4.15 1.24
N ARG A 31 -15.65 -4.74 1.68
CA ARG A 31 -16.30 -4.37 2.94
C ARG A 31 -15.42 -4.66 4.15
N GLN A 32 -14.73 -5.82 4.21
CA GLN A 32 -13.73 -6.10 5.24
C GLN A 32 -12.61 -5.05 5.25
N ALA A 33 -12.14 -4.64 4.06
CA ALA A 33 -11.12 -3.60 3.92
C ALA A 33 -11.61 -2.25 4.47
N TYR A 34 -12.84 -1.83 4.15
CA TYR A 34 -13.40 -0.58 4.65
C TYR A 34 -13.60 -0.60 6.18
N HIS A 35 -13.99 -1.73 6.76
CA HIS A 35 -14.03 -1.91 8.21
C HIS A 35 -12.63 -1.84 8.84
N LEU A 36 -11.64 -2.51 8.24
CA LEU A 36 -10.25 -2.44 8.73
C LEU A 36 -9.72 -1.00 8.69
N ARG A 37 -9.97 -0.30 7.58
CA ARG A 37 -9.58 1.10 7.42
C ARG A 37 -10.24 1.99 8.47
N HIS A 38 -11.53 1.78 8.76
CA HIS A 38 -12.23 2.53 9.80
C HIS A 38 -11.58 2.32 11.17
N ARG A 39 -11.31 1.06 11.57
CA ARG A 39 -10.62 0.78 12.84
C ARG A 39 -9.25 1.44 12.94
N VAL A 40 -8.48 1.46 11.82
CA VAL A 40 -7.14 2.04 11.82
C VAL A 40 -7.18 3.56 11.72
N PHE A 41 -7.81 4.10 10.69
CA PHE A 41 -7.69 5.52 10.35
C PHE A 41 -8.67 6.41 11.09
N ALA A 42 -9.88 5.93 11.40
CA ALA A 42 -10.85 6.69 12.17
C ALA A 42 -10.71 6.46 13.69
N GLU A 43 -10.79 5.21 14.15
CA GLU A 43 -10.83 4.93 15.59
C GLU A 43 -9.47 5.07 16.27
N LYS A 44 -8.41 4.46 15.69
CA LYS A 44 -7.08 4.42 16.32
C LYS A 44 -6.25 5.66 16.07
N LEU A 45 -6.14 6.08 14.80
CA LEU A 45 -5.26 7.18 14.38
C LEU A 45 -5.95 8.54 14.38
N LYS A 46 -7.28 8.58 14.33
CA LYS A 46 -8.08 9.81 14.25
C LYS A 46 -7.72 10.71 13.05
N TRP A 47 -7.30 10.07 11.93
CA TRP A 47 -6.91 10.78 10.70
C TRP A 47 -8.09 11.11 9.80
N VAL A 48 -9.20 10.40 9.97
CA VAL A 48 -10.45 10.63 9.26
C VAL A 48 -11.61 10.59 10.27
N PRO A 49 -12.75 11.20 9.97
CA PRO A 49 -13.93 11.17 10.84
C PRO A 49 -14.45 9.74 11.04
N GLU A 50 -14.90 9.44 12.26
CA GLU A 50 -15.64 8.20 12.53
C GLU A 50 -17.00 8.23 11.82
N ARG A 51 -17.42 7.08 11.28
CA ARG A 51 -18.70 6.91 10.59
C ARG A 51 -19.58 5.91 11.33
N LYS A 52 -20.89 6.14 11.33
CA LYS A 52 -21.87 5.25 11.98
C LYS A 52 -21.92 3.86 11.37
N ASP A 53 -21.67 3.75 10.07
CA ASP A 53 -21.61 2.49 9.33
C ASP A 53 -20.29 1.73 9.53
N GLN A 54 -19.31 2.34 10.22
CA GLN A 54 -17.97 1.81 10.47
C GLN A 54 -17.21 1.44 9.18
N LEU A 55 -17.53 2.11 8.07
CA LEU A 55 -16.88 1.90 6.78
C LEU A 55 -16.10 3.16 6.38
N GLU A 56 -14.78 3.06 6.24
CA GLU A 56 -13.97 4.13 5.68
C GLU A 56 -13.72 3.83 4.21
N SER A 57 -14.31 4.63 3.34
CA SER A 57 -14.13 4.61 1.89
C SER A 57 -14.04 6.03 1.37
N ASP A 58 -13.40 6.20 0.23
CA ASP A 58 -13.24 7.48 -0.44
C ASP A 58 -13.38 7.34 -1.98
N VAL A 59 -13.34 8.46 -2.68
CA VAL A 59 -13.52 8.50 -4.15
C VAL A 59 -12.44 7.71 -4.91
N TYR A 60 -11.25 7.58 -4.33
CA TYR A 60 -10.11 6.89 -4.95
C TYR A 60 -10.31 5.38 -5.04
N ASP A 61 -11.21 4.81 -4.22
CA ASP A 61 -11.51 3.37 -4.26
C ASP A 61 -12.10 2.94 -5.61
N ALA A 62 -12.75 3.86 -6.33
CA ALA A 62 -13.37 3.58 -7.63
C ALA A 62 -12.38 3.23 -8.75
N TRP A 63 -11.09 3.59 -8.59
CA TRP A 63 -10.07 3.36 -9.63
C TRP A 63 -8.75 2.84 -9.11
N SER A 64 -8.72 2.40 -7.87
CA SER A 64 -7.53 1.82 -7.23
C SER A 64 -7.69 0.32 -7.05
N THR A 65 -6.56 -0.37 -6.95
CA THR A 65 -6.52 -1.78 -6.52
C THR A 65 -6.21 -1.84 -5.03
N SER A 66 -7.07 -2.47 -4.25
CA SER A 66 -6.77 -2.83 -2.86
C SER A 66 -6.16 -4.23 -2.81
N ILE A 67 -5.03 -4.37 -2.12
CA ILE A 67 -4.36 -5.64 -1.87
C ILE A 67 -4.62 -6.02 -0.42
N GLY A 68 -5.17 -7.19 -0.19
CA GLY A 68 -5.45 -7.73 1.14
C GLY A 68 -4.51 -8.85 1.54
N LEU A 69 -4.29 -8.96 2.83
CA LEU A 69 -3.59 -10.04 3.50
C LEU A 69 -4.57 -10.78 4.39
N PHE A 70 -4.81 -12.05 4.10
CA PHE A 70 -5.79 -12.88 4.80
C PHE A 70 -5.12 -13.98 5.63
N SER A 71 -5.72 -14.30 6.77
CA SER A 71 -5.41 -15.52 7.52
C SER A 71 -5.97 -16.76 6.82
N SER A 72 -5.58 -17.95 7.29
CA SER A 72 -6.17 -19.23 6.86
C SER A 72 -7.68 -19.34 7.16
N GLN A 73 -8.21 -18.48 8.03
CA GLN A 73 -9.64 -18.37 8.34
C GLN A 73 -10.36 -17.28 7.52
N GLN A 74 -9.72 -16.77 6.49
CA GLN A 74 -10.23 -15.72 5.59
C GLN A 74 -10.53 -14.38 6.28
N GLN A 75 -9.92 -14.14 7.42
CA GLN A 75 -9.99 -12.86 8.08
C GLN A 75 -8.96 -11.91 7.45
N LEU A 76 -9.37 -10.72 7.06
CA LEU A 76 -8.47 -9.67 6.58
C LEU A 76 -7.65 -9.11 7.74
N LEU A 77 -6.34 -9.36 7.72
CA LEU A 77 -5.37 -8.96 8.76
C LEU A 77 -4.63 -7.66 8.41
N GLY A 78 -4.63 -7.29 7.15
CA GLY A 78 -3.99 -6.08 6.70
C GLY A 78 -4.25 -5.80 5.23
N MET A 79 -3.99 -4.58 4.81
CA MET A 79 -4.22 -4.15 3.43
C MET A 79 -3.35 -2.98 3.02
N VAL A 80 -3.32 -2.72 1.72
CA VAL A 80 -2.78 -1.51 1.12
C VAL A 80 -3.55 -1.20 -0.16
N ARG A 81 -3.65 0.08 -0.51
CA ARG A 81 -4.26 0.54 -1.76
C ARG A 81 -3.21 1.06 -2.72
N MET A 82 -3.31 0.66 -3.99
CA MET A 82 -2.44 1.02 -5.09
C MET A 82 -3.24 1.78 -6.15
N THR A 83 -2.87 3.01 -6.43
CA THR A 83 -3.52 3.85 -7.46
C THR A 83 -2.56 4.04 -8.63
N PRO A 84 -2.79 3.45 -9.82
CA PRO A 84 -1.91 3.62 -10.97
C PRO A 84 -2.11 4.98 -11.65
N ALA A 85 -1.03 5.56 -12.21
CA ALA A 85 -1.15 6.70 -13.12
C ALA A 85 -1.84 6.27 -14.44
N PRO A 86 -2.53 7.19 -15.15
CA PRO A 86 -2.62 8.63 -14.88
C PRO A 86 -3.78 9.03 -13.95
N LEU A 87 -4.38 8.08 -13.23
CA LEU A 87 -5.52 8.33 -12.35
C LEU A 87 -5.15 9.32 -11.22
N PRO A 88 -6.12 10.07 -10.67
CA PRO A 88 -5.85 11.05 -9.61
C PRO A 88 -5.22 10.41 -8.38
N PHE A 89 -4.18 11.04 -7.82
CA PHE A 89 -3.52 10.65 -6.59
C PHE A 89 -4.01 11.52 -5.42
N MET A 90 -4.07 10.97 -4.22
CA MET A 90 -4.33 11.73 -3.00
C MET A 90 -3.24 12.77 -2.73
N LEU A 91 -2.00 12.50 -3.15
CA LEU A 91 -0.88 13.42 -3.06
C LEU A 91 -1.15 14.75 -3.79
N GLU A 92 -1.96 14.73 -4.85
CA GLU A 92 -2.26 15.92 -5.65
C GLU A 92 -3.38 16.80 -5.04
N SER A 93 -4.14 16.28 -4.09
CA SER A 93 -5.27 16.96 -3.44
C SER A 93 -5.16 16.94 -1.92
N GLU A 94 -5.54 15.85 -1.26
CA GLU A 94 -5.60 15.76 0.21
C GLU A 94 -4.24 15.98 0.86
N PHE A 95 -3.17 15.54 0.20
CA PHE A 95 -1.80 15.63 0.69
C PHE A 95 -0.94 16.62 -0.10
N SER A 96 -1.57 17.54 -0.85
CA SER A 96 -0.86 18.53 -1.67
C SER A 96 0.08 19.42 -0.85
N GLY A 97 -0.19 19.61 0.45
CA GLY A 97 0.72 20.27 1.37
C GLY A 97 2.09 19.58 1.55
N CYS A 98 2.19 18.28 1.22
CA CYS A 98 3.44 17.54 1.22
C CYS A 98 4.26 17.73 -0.07
N LEU A 99 3.70 18.40 -1.09
CA LEU A 99 4.40 18.78 -2.32
C LEU A 99 5.08 20.13 -2.08
N VAL A 100 6.39 20.16 -2.06
CA VAL A 100 7.15 21.38 -1.79
C VAL A 100 7.95 21.79 -3.02
N GLY A 101 7.92 23.10 -3.32
CA GLY A 101 8.75 23.70 -4.36
C GLY A 101 8.32 23.32 -5.78
N SER A 102 9.28 22.91 -6.61
CA SER A 102 9.07 22.59 -8.03
C SER A 102 8.78 21.12 -8.32
N HIS A 103 8.60 20.27 -7.27
CA HIS A 103 8.31 18.85 -7.49
C HIS A 103 6.98 18.69 -8.24
N ARG A 104 7.05 18.10 -9.42
CA ARG A 104 5.87 17.74 -10.21
C ARG A 104 5.60 16.25 -10.05
N VAL A 105 4.39 15.92 -9.66
CA VAL A 105 3.97 14.51 -9.55
C VAL A 105 4.05 13.86 -10.93
N ARG A 106 4.79 12.75 -11.00
CA ARG A 106 4.87 11.91 -12.20
C ARG A 106 3.52 11.27 -12.48
N LYS A 107 3.10 11.30 -13.74
CA LYS A 107 1.83 10.70 -14.20
C LYS A 107 2.05 9.75 -15.39
N GLU A 108 3.29 9.29 -15.57
CA GLU A 108 3.63 8.27 -16.55
C GLU A 108 3.10 6.90 -16.10
N LEU A 109 2.83 6.02 -17.05
CA LEU A 109 2.20 4.70 -16.81
C LEU A 109 3.02 3.77 -15.93
N ASP A 110 4.29 4.06 -15.71
CA ASP A 110 5.19 3.34 -14.81
C ASP A 110 5.15 3.86 -13.35
N THR A 111 4.14 4.66 -13.01
CA THR A 111 4.02 5.33 -11.72
C THR A 111 2.72 4.94 -11.02
N ALA A 112 2.76 4.79 -9.70
CA ALA A 112 1.59 4.58 -8.85
C ALA A 112 1.70 5.34 -7.54
N GLU A 113 0.59 5.45 -6.82
CA GLU A 113 0.55 5.93 -5.43
C GLU A 113 0.15 4.80 -4.48
N ILE A 114 0.85 4.72 -3.35
CA ILE A 114 0.57 3.80 -2.24
C ILE A 114 -0.17 4.56 -1.15
N THR A 115 -1.36 4.08 -0.79
CA THR A 115 -2.16 4.68 0.28
C THR A 115 -2.82 3.60 1.14
N ARG A 116 -3.42 4.00 2.25
CA ARG A 116 -4.25 3.12 3.11
C ARG A 116 -3.53 1.83 3.56
N LEU A 117 -2.21 1.92 3.79
CA LEU A 117 -1.46 0.81 4.39
C LEU A 117 -1.91 0.63 5.84
N ALA A 118 -2.46 -0.54 6.14
CA ALA A 118 -3.05 -0.85 7.44
C ALA A 118 -2.80 -2.30 7.84
N VAL A 119 -2.56 -2.52 9.14
CA VAL A 119 -2.58 -3.84 9.79
C VAL A 119 -3.63 -3.78 10.90
N ASP A 120 -4.36 -4.87 11.12
CA ASP A 120 -5.45 -4.92 12.09
C ASP A 120 -4.94 -4.49 13.48
N PRO A 121 -5.52 -3.43 14.07
CA PRO A 121 -5.07 -2.87 15.33
C PRO A 121 -5.34 -3.77 16.53
N THR A 122 -6.12 -4.84 16.38
CA THR A 122 -6.35 -5.86 17.43
C THR A 122 -5.16 -6.78 17.60
N ILE A 123 -4.26 -6.83 16.59
CA ILE A 123 -3.03 -7.61 16.67
C ILE A 123 -2.01 -6.88 17.53
N THR A 124 -1.93 -7.27 18.79
CA THR A 124 -1.05 -6.64 19.79
C THR A 124 0.36 -7.22 19.81
N ASP A 125 0.57 -8.42 19.28
CA ASP A 125 1.90 -9.01 19.12
C ASP A 125 2.71 -8.23 18.09
N ARG A 126 3.82 -7.64 18.54
CA ARG A 126 4.67 -6.78 17.70
C ARG A 126 5.42 -7.57 16.62
N GLY A 127 5.80 -8.82 16.92
CA GLY A 127 6.47 -9.69 15.96
C GLY A 127 5.55 -10.08 14.82
N LEU A 128 4.33 -10.49 15.14
CA LEU A 128 3.29 -10.77 14.15
C LEU A 128 2.93 -9.53 13.33
N SER A 129 2.69 -8.40 13.99
CA SER A 129 2.39 -7.13 13.28
C SER A 129 3.50 -6.75 12.29
N ALA A 130 4.78 -6.88 12.67
CA ALA A 130 5.91 -6.65 11.78
C ALA A 130 5.98 -7.66 10.62
N LYS A 131 5.68 -8.95 10.88
CA LYS A 131 5.58 -10.00 9.85
C LYS A 131 4.49 -9.65 8.84
N LEU A 132 3.29 -9.29 9.30
CA LEU A 132 2.17 -8.90 8.43
C LEU A 132 2.52 -7.67 7.58
N MET A 133 3.11 -6.65 8.18
CA MET A 133 3.56 -5.44 7.46
C MET A 133 4.56 -5.79 6.34
N ARG A 134 5.56 -6.63 6.64
CA ARG A 134 6.52 -7.10 5.63
C ARG A 134 5.82 -7.87 4.50
N THR A 135 4.86 -8.72 4.85
CA THR A 135 4.10 -9.51 3.87
C THR A 135 3.24 -8.63 2.97
N ILE A 136 2.65 -7.56 3.50
CA ILE A 136 1.95 -6.54 2.68
C ILE A 136 2.93 -5.86 1.72
N PHE A 137 4.14 -5.51 2.17
CA PHE A 137 5.18 -4.94 1.29
C PHE A 137 5.56 -5.89 0.15
N LYS A 138 5.58 -7.20 0.41
CA LYS A 138 5.76 -8.21 -0.64
C LYS A 138 4.60 -8.19 -1.64
N GLY A 139 3.35 -8.07 -1.17
CA GLY A 139 2.16 -7.87 -2.02
C GLY A 139 2.27 -6.63 -2.90
N MET A 140 2.64 -5.48 -2.34
CA MET A 140 2.89 -4.26 -3.10
C MET A 140 3.96 -4.47 -4.18
N TYR A 141 5.08 -5.09 -3.84
CA TYR A 141 6.17 -5.38 -4.76
C TYR A 141 5.71 -6.24 -5.93
N HIS A 142 4.97 -7.33 -5.67
CA HIS A 142 4.41 -8.17 -6.73
C HIS A 142 3.42 -7.44 -7.62
N TRP A 143 2.57 -6.60 -7.05
CA TRP A 143 1.64 -5.79 -7.83
C TRP A 143 2.41 -4.79 -8.73
N THR A 144 3.45 -4.15 -8.23
CA THR A 144 4.27 -3.24 -9.04
C THR A 144 4.96 -3.96 -10.19
N LEU A 145 5.49 -5.17 -9.97
CA LEU A 145 6.08 -5.99 -11.03
C LEU A 145 5.04 -6.39 -12.09
N ALA A 146 3.86 -6.87 -11.66
CA ALA A 146 2.80 -7.30 -12.57
C ALA A 146 2.29 -6.16 -13.46
N ASN A 147 2.31 -4.92 -12.95
CA ASN A 147 1.80 -3.73 -13.62
C ASN A 147 2.89 -2.83 -14.23
N ASN A 148 4.15 -3.29 -14.28
CA ASN A 148 5.28 -2.55 -14.82
C ASN A 148 5.49 -1.18 -14.15
N ILE A 149 5.20 -1.07 -12.86
CA ILE A 149 5.40 0.14 -12.07
C ILE A 149 6.86 0.19 -11.62
N ARG A 150 7.51 1.31 -11.88
CA ARG A 150 8.85 1.62 -11.41
C ARG A 150 8.83 2.59 -10.24
N TYR A 151 7.96 3.58 -10.29
CA TYR A 151 7.92 4.65 -9.30
C TYR A 151 6.67 4.57 -8.45
N THR A 152 6.83 4.67 -7.13
CA THR A 152 5.66 4.75 -6.24
C THR A 152 5.77 5.95 -5.31
N TYR A 153 4.72 6.77 -5.30
CA TYR A 153 4.53 7.81 -4.30
C TYR A 153 3.87 7.27 -3.06
N LEU A 154 4.20 7.85 -1.91
CA LEU A 154 3.55 7.58 -0.63
C LEU A 154 3.58 8.83 0.24
N VAL A 155 2.58 8.98 1.08
CA VAL A 155 2.59 9.96 2.18
C VAL A 155 2.55 9.19 3.49
N VAL A 156 3.54 9.43 4.33
CA VAL A 156 3.72 8.69 5.58
C VAL A 156 4.12 9.61 6.72
N GLU A 157 3.86 9.18 7.95
CA GLU A 157 4.44 9.82 9.12
C GLU A 157 5.97 9.84 9.01
N SER A 158 6.61 10.96 9.33
CA SER A 158 8.06 11.14 9.19
C SER A 158 8.89 10.11 9.97
N ARG A 159 8.35 9.59 11.08
CA ARG A 159 8.98 8.52 11.85
C ARG A 159 8.92 7.19 11.10
N LEU A 160 7.77 6.90 10.48
CA LEU A 160 7.58 5.67 9.71
C LEU A 160 8.49 5.67 8.47
N LEU A 161 8.67 6.81 7.79
CA LEU A 161 9.60 6.89 6.65
C LEU A 161 11.01 6.41 7.04
N ARG A 162 11.53 6.84 8.20
CA ARG A 162 12.85 6.39 8.69
C ARG A 162 12.90 4.88 8.94
N VAL A 163 11.82 4.30 9.45
CA VAL A 163 11.72 2.84 9.65
C VAL A 163 11.73 2.13 8.30
N VAL A 164 10.95 2.60 7.33
CA VAL A 164 10.88 2.04 5.97
C VAL A 164 12.24 2.08 5.28
N GLN A 165 12.95 3.20 5.38
CA GLN A 165 14.32 3.32 4.87
C GLN A 165 15.30 2.37 5.59
N TRP A 166 15.20 2.27 6.92
CA TRP A 166 16.07 1.40 7.72
C TRP A 166 15.88 -0.09 7.39
N ILE A 167 14.65 -0.52 7.13
CA ILE A 167 14.37 -1.91 6.72
C ILE A 167 14.73 -2.20 5.25
N GLY A 168 15.19 -1.19 4.50
CA GLY A 168 15.82 -1.39 3.19
C GLY A 168 15.06 -0.85 1.99
N TRP A 169 13.98 -0.08 2.18
CA TRP A 169 13.25 0.58 1.11
C TRP A 169 13.74 2.03 0.96
N PRO A 170 14.51 2.38 -0.09
CA PRO A 170 15.14 3.69 -0.24
C PRO A 170 14.12 4.75 -0.71
N CYS A 171 13.13 5.04 0.11
CA CYS A 171 12.16 6.09 -0.18
C CYS A 171 12.81 7.47 0.02
N HIS A 172 12.77 8.33 -0.99
CA HIS A 172 13.31 9.68 -0.94
C HIS A 172 12.19 10.68 -0.64
N ALA A 173 12.38 11.51 0.39
CA ALA A 173 11.44 12.59 0.67
C ALA A 173 11.41 13.58 -0.49
N ILE A 174 10.20 13.98 -0.93
CA ILE A 174 9.98 14.95 -2.01
C ILE A 174 9.69 16.35 -1.48
N GLY A 175 9.67 16.52 -0.16
CA GLY A 175 9.45 17.80 0.52
C GLY A 175 9.82 17.72 2.00
N ALA A 176 9.62 18.83 2.71
CA ALA A 176 9.74 18.86 4.15
C ALA A 176 8.52 18.23 4.83
N PRO A 177 8.65 17.68 6.06
CA PRO A 177 7.51 17.22 6.82
C PRO A 177 6.52 18.36 7.10
N VAL A 178 5.22 18.05 6.95
CA VAL A 178 4.11 18.97 7.17
C VAL A 178 3.14 18.34 8.16
N ALA A 179 2.60 19.13 9.08
CA ALA A 179 1.51 18.70 9.95
C ALA A 179 0.22 18.60 9.12
N LEU A 180 -0.34 17.39 9.04
CA LEU A 180 -1.60 17.16 8.31
C LEU A 180 -2.78 17.09 9.28
N PRO A 181 -3.86 17.87 9.02
CA PRO A 181 -5.08 17.76 9.78
C PRO A 181 -5.78 16.41 9.55
N PRO A 182 -6.68 15.96 10.45
CA PRO A 182 -7.04 16.62 11.69
C PRO A 182 -6.12 16.30 12.88
N ALA A 183 -5.24 15.30 12.77
CA ALA A 183 -4.42 14.81 13.87
C ALA A 183 -3.09 15.54 14.02
N ASP A 184 -2.79 16.53 13.18
CA ASP A 184 -1.53 17.30 13.16
C ASP A 184 -0.25 16.44 13.16
N VAL A 185 -0.34 15.25 12.55
CA VAL A 185 0.81 14.35 12.44
C VAL A 185 1.79 14.84 11.39
N LEU A 186 3.06 14.97 11.78
CA LEU A 186 4.13 15.33 10.86
C LEU A 186 4.31 14.25 9.79
N SER A 187 3.77 14.52 8.61
CA SER A 187 3.76 13.65 7.44
C SER A 187 4.67 14.20 6.35
N VAL A 188 5.19 13.33 5.52
CA VAL A 188 6.08 13.67 4.42
C VAL A 188 5.71 12.86 3.19
N GLY A 189 5.66 13.53 2.04
CA GLY A 189 5.60 12.87 0.74
C GLY A 189 6.95 12.25 0.40
N ALA A 190 6.95 11.04 -0.13
CA ALA A 190 8.16 10.37 -0.56
C ALA A 190 7.94 9.64 -1.89
N LEU A 191 9.04 9.40 -2.59
CA LEU A 191 9.12 8.65 -3.83
C LEU A 191 10.05 7.45 -3.63
N LEU A 192 9.61 6.28 -4.06
CA LEU A 192 10.42 5.07 -4.17
C LEU A 192 10.67 4.78 -5.64
N ASP A 193 11.94 4.62 -6.04
CA ASP A 193 12.34 4.04 -7.33
C ASP A 193 12.67 2.55 -7.11
N LEU A 194 11.89 1.67 -7.73
CA LEU A 194 12.05 0.23 -7.58
C LEU A 194 13.31 -0.31 -8.27
N ASP A 195 13.87 0.40 -9.27
CA ASP A 195 15.15 0.01 -9.86
C ASP A 195 16.29 0.32 -8.91
N GLU A 196 16.25 1.49 -8.24
CA GLU A 196 17.18 1.82 -7.16
C GLU A 196 17.07 0.81 -6.01
N PHE A 197 15.83 0.50 -5.60
CA PHE A 197 15.58 -0.51 -4.55
C PHE A 197 16.21 -1.85 -4.91
N ARG A 198 15.94 -2.39 -6.11
CA ARG A 198 16.49 -3.68 -6.56
C ARG A 198 18.01 -3.68 -6.58
N SER A 199 18.61 -2.61 -7.09
CA SER A 199 20.07 -2.46 -7.16
C SER A 199 20.70 -2.40 -5.78
N ALA A 200 20.12 -1.61 -4.87
CA ALA A 200 20.60 -1.49 -3.50
C ALA A 200 20.43 -2.80 -2.71
N ALA A 201 19.29 -3.47 -2.87
CA ALA A 201 19.01 -4.73 -2.21
C ALA A 201 19.91 -5.85 -2.74
N ALA A 202 20.14 -5.96 -4.04
CA ALA A 202 21.07 -6.94 -4.61
C ALA A 202 22.48 -6.83 -4.02
N SER A 203 22.94 -5.61 -3.76
CA SER A 203 24.25 -5.37 -3.19
C SER A 203 24.35 -5.54 -1.67
N LYS A 204 23.31 -5.12 -0.92
CA LYS A 204 23.38 -5.01 0.54
C LYS A 204 22.53 -6.03 1.29
N ARG A 205 21.51 -6.57 0.67
CA ARG A 205 20.49 -7.47 1.28
C ARG A 205 19.95 -8.48 0.26
N PRO A 206 20.79 -9.31 -0.36
CA PRO A 206 20.36 -10.25 -1.41
C PRO A 206 19.27 -11.21 -0.91
N GLU A 207 19.28 -11.58 0.36
CA GLU A 207 18.26 -12.41 1.00
C GLU A 207 16.86 -11.77 1.00
N MET A 208 16.80 -10.43 1.00
CA MET A 208 15.53 -9.69 0.90
C MET A 208 14.94 -9.82 -0.51
N LEU A 209 15.76 -9.74 -1.56
CA LEU A 209 15.30 -9.94 -2.94
C LEU A 209 14.87 -11.38 -3.18
N GLU A 210 15.66 -12.34 -2.70
CA GLU A 210 15.31 -13.76 -2.78
C GLU A 210 13.93 -14.00 -2.12
N TRP A 211 13.75 -13.52 -0.89
CA TRP A 211 12.46 -13.61 -0.21
C TRP A 211 11.32 -12.92 -0.99
N LEU A 212 11.54 -11.74 -1.55
CA LEU A 212 10.54 -11.03 -2.35
C LEU A 212 10.15 -11.82 -3.61
N HIS A 213 11.07 -12.52 -4.24
CA HIS A 213 10.80 -13.28 -5.47
C HIS A 213 10.25 -14.69 -5.22
N THR A 214 10.44 -15.24 -4.02
CA THR A 214 9.95 -16.58 -3.67
C THR A 214 8.49 -16.48 -3.23
N THR A 215 7.56 -17.01 -4.02
CA THR A 215 6.13 -17.08 -3.69
C THR A 215 5.61 -18.50 -3.83
N GLU A 216 4.65 -18.85 -3.00
CA GLU A 216 3.88 -20.09 -3.15
C GLU A 216 2.60 -19.76 -3.94
N PRO A 217 2.22 -20.57 -4.95
CA PRO A 217 0.97 -20.34 -5.67
C PRO A 217 -0.22 -20.35 -4.72
N ALA A 218 -1.17 -19.42 -4.91
CA ALA A 218 -2.46 -19.52 -4.26
C ALA A 218 -3.17 -20.76 -4.81
N THR A 219 -3.28 -21.81 -4.00
CA THR A 219 -3.98 -23.03 -4.43
C THR A 219 -5.46 -22.77 -4.57
N THR A 220 -6.08 -23.41 -5.56
CA THR A 220 -7.53 -23.24 -5.87
C THR A 220 -8.43 -23.52 -4.66
N GLU A 221 -7.99 -24.38 -3.73
CA GLU A 221 -8.71 -24.66 -2.48
C GLU A 221 -8.73 -23.48 -1.51
N ILE A 222 -7.68 -22.65 -1.50
CA ILE A 222 -7.57 -21.47 -0.63
C ILE A 222 -8.38 -20.32 -1.25
N VAL A 223 -8.34 -20.17 -2.57
CA VAL A 223 -9.10 -19.13 -3.28
C VAL A 223 -10.60 -19.42 -3.33
N ALA A 224 -11.00 -20.68 -3.47
CA ALA A 224 -12.43 -21.08 -3.52
C ALA A 224 -13.13 -21.06 -2.16
N ARG A 225 -12.38 -20.91 -1.08
CA ARG A 225 -12.91 -20.72 0.27
C ARG A 225 -12.92 -19.24 0.70
N ALA A 226 -12.44 -18.33 -0.19
CA ALA A 226 -12.39 -16.88 0.02
C ALA A 226 -13.65 -16.13 -0.42
#